data_094ccd59e961310959a585eecbc4c203
#
_entry.id   094ccd59e961310959a585eecbc4c203
#
_cell.length_a   1.000
_cell.length_b   1.000
_cell.length_c   1.000
_cell.angle_alpha   90.00
_cell.angle_beta   90.00
_cell.angle_gamma   90.00
#
_symmetry.space_group_name_H-M   'P 1'
#
loop_
_entity.id
_entity.type
_entity.pdbx_description
1 polymer ?
#
loop_
_entity_poly.entity_id
_entity_poly.type
_entity_poly.pdbx_seq_one_letter_code
_entity_poly.pdbx_strand_id
1 'polypeptide(L)'
;LRLNGPEQRMEVSDIEVFRPTSEEWVATDSLSALDLVRLRGSVRRRDGAVDSTFNGSARIRLFDKVQQRAMLDNDNVGYAASYAFRNQLAYQGEVDVRDGHFSAEWRMPLDLVLAWGKGKILTYAQGGLRDAAGSNSDLFLGDLASDAPVDTTGPLLRVFMDDTSFVNGGITGADPLGLVRLADPNGI
;
A
#
# COMPACT_ATOMS: atom_id res chain seq x y z
N LEU A 1 -18.27 5.86 -13.57
CA LEU A 1 -18.11 6.46 -12.24
C LEU A 1 -19.39 7.25 -11.92
N ARG A 2 -20.28 6.70 -11.10
CA ARG A 2 -21.40 7.48 -10.55
C ARG A 2 -20.86 8.16 -9.30
N LEU A 3 -20.67 9.46 -9.38
CA LEU A 3 -20.43 10.27 -8.19
C LEU A 3 -21.70 10.24 -7.34
N ASN A 4 -21.59 9.77 -6.12
CA ASN A 4 -22.65 9.87 -5.14
C ASN A 4 -23.05 11.34 -5.00
N GLY A 5 -24.35 11.61 -4.92
CA GLY A 5 -24.84 12.95 -4.69
C GLY A 5 -24.32 13.53 -3.35
N PRO A 6 -24.42 14.84 -3.13
CA PRO A 6 -23.82 15.51 -1.96
C PRO A 6 -24.29 14.98 -0.61
N GLU A 7 -25.40 14.23 -0.58
CA GLU A 7 -25.95 13.64 0.65
C GLU A 7 -25.32 12.28 1.02
N GLN A 8 -24.59 11.64 0.10
CA GLN A 8 -23.99 10.31 0.29
C GLN A 8 -22.46 10.30 0.26
N ARG A 9 -21.83 11.46 0.43
CA ARG A 9 -20.37 11.54 0.44
C ARG A 9 -19.84 10.84 1.68
N MET A 10 -19.15 9.73 1.45
CA MET A 10 -18.44 8.98 2.47
C MET A 10 -16.96 9.31 2.43
N GLU A 11 -16.30 9.15 3.55
CA GLU A 11 -14.87 9.40 3.70
C GLU A 11 -14.22 8.20 4.36
N VAL A 12 -13.01 7.86 3.93
CA VAL A 12 -12.12 7.00 4.70
C VAL A 12 -11.34 7.88 5.66
N SER A 13 -11.49 7.63 6.94
CA SER A 13 -10.76 8.34 7.99
C SER A 13 -10.16 7.40 9.03
N ASP A 14 -9.57 7.96 10.09
CA ASP A 14 -8.82 7.20 11.09
C ASP A 14 -7.75 6.30 10.47
N ILE A 15 -7.08 6.82 9.43
CA ILE A 15 -5.96 6.10 8.80
C ILE A 15 -4.77 6.22 9.75
N GLU A 16 -4.65 5.24 10.62
CA GLU A 16 -3.60 5.14 11.64
C GLU A 16 -2.65 4.01 11.31
N VAL A 17 -1.39 4.21 11.64
CA VAL A 17 -0.31 3.25 11.40
C VAL A 17 0.29 2.82 12.73
N PHE A 18 0.63 1.54 12.83
CA PHE A 18 1.14 0.92 14.05
C PHE A 18 2.39 0.11 13.73
N ARG A 19 3.31 0.07 14.68
CA ARG A 19 4.44 -0.88 14.73
C ARG A 19 4.28 -1.84 15.90
N PRO A 20 4.72 -3.10 15.79
CA PRO A 20 4.71 -4.02 16.92
C PRO A 20 5.82 -3.64 17.89
N THR A 21 5.53 -3.83 19.16
CA THR A 21 6.52 -3.95 20.25
C THR A 21 6.52 -5.39 20.73
N SER A 22 7.31 -5.71 21.76
CA SER A 22 7.29 -7.06 22.36
C SER A 22 5.93 -7.44 22.97
N GLU A 23 5.08 -6.47 23.27
CA GLU A 23 3.83 -6.70 24.01
C GLU A 23 2.58 -6.32 23.19
N GLU A 24 2.66 -5.26 22.37
CA GLU A 24 1.48 -4.72 21.67
C GLU A 24 1.83 -3.96 20.37
N TRP A 25 0.79 -3.55 19.67
CA TRP A 25 0.88 -2.66 18.51
C TRP A 25 0.74 -1.20 18.97
N VAL A 26 1.78 -0.40 18.74
CA VAL A 26 1.82 1.01 19.15
C VAL A 26 1.66 1.91 17.93
N ALA A 27 0.77 2.90 18.04
CA ALA A 27 0.58 3.90 16.99
C ALA A 27 1.87 4.69 16.74
N THR A 28 2.16 4.96 15.48
CA THR A 28 3.37 5.68 15.05
C THR A 28 3.07 6.61 13.88
N ASP A 29 3.83 7.68 13.79
CA ASP A 29 3.86 8.61 12.66
C ASP A 29 5.09 8.43 11.76
N SER A 30 5.92 7.42 12.04
CA SER A 30 7.16 7.15 11.31
C SER A 30 7.37 5.66 11.06
N LEU A 31 7.85 5.32 9.87
CA LEU A 31 8.18 3.97 9.45
C LEU A 31 9.55 3.92 8.80
N SER A 32 10.28 2.84 9.08
CA SER A 32 11.58 2.54 8.49
C SER A 32 11.48 1.38 7.49
N ALA A 33 12.46 1.26 6.61
CA ALA A 33 12.57 0.07 5.75
C ALA A 33 12.64 -1.18 6.62
N LEU A 34 11.96 -2.25 6.21
CA LEU A 34 11.80 -3.52 6.90
C LEU A 34 10.96 -3.50 8.20
N ASP A 35 10.38 -2.38 8.60
CA ASP A 35 9.37 -2.37 9.67
C ASP A 35 8.20 -3.30 9.33
N LEU A 36 7.72 -4.06 10.31
CA LEU A 36 6.40 -4.69 10.23
C LEU A 36 5.34 -3.65 10.59
N VAL A 37 4.36 -3.49 9.72
CA VAL A 37 3.39 -2.41 9.78
C VAL A 37 1.97 -2.96 9.85
N ARG A 38 1.14 -2.37 10.70
CA ARG A 38 -0.31 -2.51 10.65
C ARG A 38 -0.94 -1.15 10.39
N LEU A 39 -1.82 -1.08 9.41
CA LEU A 39 -2.66 0.07 9.14
C LEU A 39 -4.10 -0.26 9.51
N ARG A 40 -4.79 0.68 10.11
CA ARG A 40 -6.23 0.63 10.34
C ARG A 40 -6.90 1.85 9.74
N GLY A 41 -8.17 1.69 9.39
CA GLY A 41 -8.98 2.80 8.91
C GLY A 41 -10.47 2.48 9.04
N SER A 42 -11.27 3.52 8.91
CA SER A 42 -12.73 3.40 8.95
C SER A 42 -13.40 4.18 7.82
N VAL A 43 -14.54 3.67 7.37
CA VAL A 43 -15.43 4.37 6.44
C VAL A 43 -16.46 5.13 7.27
N ARG A 44 -16.49 6.46 7.11
CA ARG A 44 -17.37 7.35 7.85
C ARG A 44 -18.39 8.02 6.95
N ARG A 45 -19.56 8.24 7.49
CA ARG A 45 -20.61 9.08 6.90
C ARG A 45 -20.26 10.55 7.11
N ARG A 46 -20.99 11.42 6.42
CA ARG A 46 -20.84 12.88 6.52
C ARG A 46 -21.01 13.44 7.94
N ASP A 47 -21.77 12.75 8.77
CA ASP A 47 -21.98 13.12 10.19
C ASP A 47 -20.79 12.75 11.09
N GLY A 48 -19.74 12.13 10.51
CA GLY A 48 -18.55 11.67 11.21
C GLY A 48 -18.69 10.31 11.87
N ALA A 49 -19.86 9.69 11.88
CA ALA A 49 -20.05 8.37 12.44
C ALA A 49 -19.53 7.28 11.48
N VAL A 50 -18.95 6.21 12.04
CA VAL A 50 -18.58 5.03 11.25
C VAL A 50 -19.82 4.43 10.61
N ASP A 51 -19.75 4.10 9.32
CA ASP A 51 -20.82 3.40 8.64
C ASP A 51 -20.72 1.89 8.83
N SER A 52 -21.29 1.39 9.92
CA SER A 52 -21.32 -0.05 10.23
C SER A 52 -22.08 -0.90 9.20
N THR A 53 -22.76 -0.28 8.24
CA THR A 53 -23.41 -0.99 7.13
C THR A 53 -22.53 -1.10 5.89
N PHE A 54 -21.36 -0.49 5.91
CA PHE A 54 -20.45 -0.53 4.77
C PHE A 54 -19.62 -1.82 4.82
N ASN A 55 -19.83 -2.68 3.82
CA ASN A 55 -19.07 -3.91 3.59
C ASN A 55 -18.58 -3.92 2.14
N GLY A 56 -17.32 -4.31 1.92
CA GLY A 56 -16.71 -4.30 0.60
C GLY A 56 -15.20 -4.51 0.64
N SER A 57 -14.46 -3.80 -0.19
CA SER A 57 -12.99 -3.82 -0.19
C SER A 57 -12.41 -2.42 -0.06
N ALA A 58 -11.20 -2.33 0.48
CA ALA A 58 -10.40 -1.11 0.54
C ALA A 58 -9.05 -1.34 -0.14
N ARG A 59 -8.74 -0.51 -1.13
CA ARG A 59 -7.43 -0.45 -1.76
C ARG A 59 -6.59 0.59 -1.07
N ILE A 60 -5.43 0.17 -0.58
CA ILE A 60 -4.46 0.99 0.14
C ILE A 60 -3.24 1.17 -0.74
N ARG A 61 -2.73 2.39 -0.84
CA ARG A 61 -1.46 2.72 -1.49
C ARG A 61 -0.66 3.60 -0.56
N LEU A 62 0.55 3.17 -0.22
CA LEU A 62 1.55 3.99 0.46
C LEU A 62 2.59 4.42 -0.55
N PHE A 63 2.71 5.71 -0.74
CA PHE A 63 3.74 6.31 -1.58
C PHE A 63 4.90 6.79 -0.73
N ASP A 64 6.10 6.58 -1.24
CA ASP A 64 7.31 7.14 -0.68
C ASP A 64 7.33 8.68 -0.86
N LYS A 65 8.40 9.30 -0.51
CA LYS A 65 8.61 10.75 -0.50
C LYS A 65 8.48 11.38 -1.89
N VAL A 66 8.19 12.67 -1.89
CA VAL A 66 8.29 13.49 -3.10
C VAL A 66 9.74 13.54 -3.57
N GLN A 67 9.95 13.29 -4.84
CA GLN A 67 11.23 13.43 -5.53
C GLN A 67 11.23 14.69 -6.38
N GLN A 68 12.39 15.35 -6.48
CA GLN A 68 12.61 16.47 -7.40
C GLN A 68 13.34 15.95 -8.64
N ARG A 69 12.86 16.31 -9.81
CA ARG A 69 13.54 16.05 -11.08
C ARG A 69 13.69 17.33 -11.88
N ALA A 70 14.84 17.49 -12.50
CA ALA A 70 15.04 18.51 -13.50
C ALA A 70 14.58 18.00 -14.88
N MET A 71 13.94 18.87 -15.64
CA MET A 71 13.66 18.61 -17.04
C MET A 71 15.00 18.63 -17.82
N LEU A 72 15.09 17.77 -18.83
CA LEU A 72 16.24 17.81 -19.74
C LEU A 72 16.09 19.02 -20.66
N ASP A 73 17.13 19.84 -20.74
CA ASP A 73 17.23 20.95 -21.68
C ASP A 73 17.72 20.43 -23.06
N ASN A 74 16.87 19.60 -23.71
CA ASN A 74 17.23 18.95 -24.98
C ASN A 74 17.44 19.95 -26.12
N ASP A 75 16.83 21.13 -26.03
CA ASP A 75 16.90 22.17 -27.08
C ASP A 75 17.99 23.20 -26.80
N ASN A 76 18.78 23.02 -25.73
CA ASN A 76 19.85 23.90 -25.29
C ASN A 76 19.43 25.40 -25.18
N VAL A 77 18.20 25.64 -24.73
CA VAL A 77 17.68 27.00 -24.52
C VAL A 77 18.13 27.62 -23.19
N GLY A 78 18.89 26.87 -22.39
CA GLY A 78 19.43 27.31 -21.09
C GLY A 78 18.41 27.39 -19.97
N TYR A 79 17.26 26.73 -20.09
CA TYR A 79 16.22 26.71 -19.09
C TYR A 79 15.85 25.28 -18.73
N ALA A 80 16.31 24.81 -17.56
CA ALA A 80 15.95 23.55 -16.98
C ALA A 80 15.00 23.76 -15.78
N ALA A 81 13.71 23.57 -15.98
CA ALA A 81 12.74 23.61 -14.89
C ALA A 81 12.85 22.35 -14.04
N SER A 82 12.74 22.49 -12.72
CA SER A 82 12.56 21.35 -11.83
C SER A 82 11.09 21.16 -11.49
N TYR A 83 10.68 19.91 -11.32
CA TYR A 83 9.32 19.56 -10.88
C TYR A 83 9.35 18.49 -9.79
N ALA A 84 8.35 18.58 -8.91
CA ALA A 84 8.15 17.61 -7.84
C ALA A 84 7.18 16.52 -8.32
N PHE A 85 7.50 15.26 -8.06
CA PHE A 85 6.62 14.15 -8.37
C PHE A 85 6.71 13.06 -7.29
N ARG A 86 5.67 12.25 -7.19
CA ARG A 86 5.59 11.13 -6.26
C ARG A 86 5.01 9.93 -7.01
N ASN A 87 5.84 8.96 -7.32
CA ASN A 87 5.47 7.76 -8.07
C ASN A 87 5.98 6.46 -7.47
N GLN A 88 6.89 6.52 -6.50
CA GLN A 88 7.40 5.32 -5.86
C GLN A 88 6.39 4.80 -4.86
N LEU A 89 5.89 3.60 -5.09
CA LEU A 89 5.00 2.87 -4.19
C LEU A 89 5.86 2.07 -3.22
N ALA A 90 5.68 2.32 -1.90
CA ALA A 90 6.22 1.51 -0.84
C ALA A 90 5.30 0.33 -0.48
N TYR A 91 3.99 0.48 -0.72
CA TYR A 91 3.02 -0.60 -0.52
C TYR A 91 1.77 -0.37 -1.37
N GLN A 92 1.21 -1.48 -1.88
CA GLN A 92 -0.12 -1.52 -2.46
C GLN A 92 -0.80 -2.84 -2.10
N GLY A 93 -2.00 -2.75 -1.55
CA GLY A 93 -2.80 -3.93 -1.20
C GLY A 93 -4.30 -3.64 -1.26
N GLU A 94 -5.07 -4.71 -1.24
CA GLU A 94 -6.53 -4.67 -1.12
C GLU A 94 -6.96 -5.57 0.03
N VAL A 95 -7.85 -5.08 0.89
CA VAL A 95 -8.36 -5.77 2.08
C VAL A 95 -9.86 -5.64 2.19
N ASP A 96 -10.49 -6.57 2.91
CA ASP A 96 -11.91 -6.50 3.20
C ASP A 96 -12.24 -5.32 4.12
N VAL A 97 -13.36 -4.67 3.84
CA VAL A 97 -14.03 -3.75 4.77
C VAL A 97 -15.22 -4.47 5.36
N ARG A 98 -15.28 -4.55 6.68
CA ARG A 98 -16.37 -5.14 7.43
C ARG A 98 -16.88 -4.17 8.47
N ASP A 99 -18.20 -3.95 8.48
CA ASP A 99 -18.85 -3.03 9.41
C ASP A 99 -18.19 -1.64 9.43
N GLY A 100 -17.73 -1.17 8.25
CA GLY A 100 -17.06 0.10 8.08
C GLY A 100 -15.60 0.15 8.52
N HIS A 101 -15.00 -0.97 8.96
CA HIS A 101 -13.60 -1.03 9.40
C HIS A 101 -12.76 -1.91 8.48
N PHE A 102 -11.48 -1.58 8.36
CA PHE A 102 -10.50 -2.40 7.67
C PHE A 102 -9.14 -2.34 8.35
N SER A 103 -8.31 -3.35 8.11
CA SER A 103 -6.94 -3.42 8.59
C SER A 103 -6.08 -4.15 7.56
N ALA A 104 -4.85 -3.69 7.38
CA ALA A 104 -3.82 -4.31 6.56
C ALA A 104 -2.54 -4.50 7.36
N GLU A 105 -1.81 -5.57 7.08
CA GLU A 105 -0.47 -5.80 7.64
C GLU A 105 0.49 -6.13 6.52
N TRP A 106 1.69 -5.54 6.57
CA TRP A 106 2.76 -5.82 5.62
C TRP A 106 4.12 -5.48 6.22
N ARG A 107 5.18 -5.91 5.56
CA ARG A 107 6.54 -5.47 5.85
C ARG A 107 6.93 -4.36 4.87
N MET A 108 7.54 -3.30 5.38
CA MET A 108 8.05 -2.23 4.53
C MET A 108 9.17 -2.74 3.65
N PRO A 109 9.21 -2.37 2.36
CA PRO A 109 10.27 -2.81 1.45
C PRO A 109 11.62 -2.19 1.83
N LEU A 110 12.69 -2.86 1.43
CA LEU A 110 14.07 -2.39 1.66
C LEU A 110 14.46 -1.23 0.73
N ASP A 111 13.85 -1.12 -0.44
CA ASP A 111 14.20 -0.16 -1.50
C ASP A 111 13.68 1.27 -1.28
N LEU A 112 13.29 1.59 -0.05
CA LEU A 112 12.93 2.95 0.35
C LEU A 112 14.15 3.87 0.29
N VAL A 113 13.91 5.13 -0.07
CA VAL A 113 14.91 6.17 0.13
C VAL A 113 15.12 6.37 1.64
N LEU A 114 16.34 6.12 2.15
CA LEU A 114 16.60 6.12 3.60
C LEU A 114 16.57 7.51 4.25
N ALA A 115 16.72 8.59 3.46
CA ALA A 115 16.56 9.94 4.00
C ALA A 115 15.11 10.17 4.46
N TRP A 116 14.94 10.71 5.68
CA TRP A 116 13.63 11.00 6.24
C TRP A 116 12.82 12.00 5.42
N GLY A 117 11.56 11.72 5.23
CA GLY A 117 10.62 12.62 4.56
C GLY A 117 9.18 12.12 4.59
N LYS A 118 8.24 13.00 4.26
CA LYS A 118 6.81 12.69 4.31
C LYS A 118 6.38 11.77 3.18
N GLY A 119 5.87 10.60 3.53
CA GLY A 119 5.12 9.70 2.67
C GLY A 119 3.67 10.17 2.46
N LYS A 120 2.89 9.36 1.77
CA LYS A 120 1.45 9.59 1.61
C LYS A 120 0.70 8.29 1.48
N ILE A 121 -0.29 8.09 2.35
CA ILE A 121 -1.25 7.00 2.24
C ILE A 121 -2.47 7.52 1.46
N LEU A 122 -2.90 6.75 0.47
CA LEU A 122 -4.19 6.91 -0.20
C LEU A 122 -5.00 5.64 0.01
N THR A 123 -6.25 5.82 0.40
CA THR A 123 -7.18 4.70 0.57
C THR A 123 -8.45 4.97 -0.22
N TYR A 124 -8.91 3.96 -0.94
CA TYR A 124 -10.18 3.96 -1.64
C TYR A 124 -10.96 2.71 -1.28
N ALA A 125 -12.13 2.88 -0.68
CA ALA A 125 -13.02 1.80 -0.31
C ALA A 125 -14.22 1.75 -1.26
N GLN A 126 -14.64 0.55 -1.65
CA GLN A 126 -15.78 0.30 -2.50
C GLN A 126 -16.65 -0.81 -1.91
N GLY A 127 -17.96 -0.57 -1.83
CA GLY A 127 -18.93 -1.55 -1.33
C GLY A 127 -20.30 -1.38 -1.99
N GLY A 128 -20.69 -2.34 -2.84
CA GLY A 128 -21.91 -2.25 -3.64
C GLY A 128 -21.90 -1.03 -4.57
N LEU A 129 -22.85 -0.11 -4.39
CA LEU A 129 -22.95 1.14 -5.16
C LEU A 129 -22.35 2.36 -4.43
N ARG A 130 -21.66 2.12 -3.30
CA ARG A 130 -21.08 3.16 -2.46
C ARG A 130 -19.56 3.11 -2.54
N ASP A 131 -18.94 4.26 -2.43
CA ASP A 131 -17.49 4.41 -2.38
C ASP A 131 -17.08 5.49 -1.37
N ALA A 132 -15.85 5.38 -0.89
CA ALA A 132 -15.25 6.32 0.02
C ALA A 132 -13.76 6.46 -0.29
N ALA A 133 -13.20 7.64 -0.08
CA ALA A 133 -11.78 7.89 -0.27
C ALA A 133 -11.21 8.67 0.90
N GLY A 134 -9.94 8.45 1.20
CA GLY A 134 -9.23 9.17 2.24
C GLY A 134 -7.72 9.18 2.02
N SER A 135 -7.04 10.03 2.78
CA SER A 135 -5.59 10.09 2.73
C SER A 135 -4.99 10.51 4.07
N ASN A 136 -3.76 10.03 4.33
CA ASN A 136 -2.91 10.52 5.41
C ASN A 136 -1.55 10.94 4.81
N SER A 137 -1.11 12.16 5.09
CA SER A 137 0.17 12.73 4.63
C SER A 137 1.10 13.13 5.78
N ASP A 138 0.78 12.72 7.00
CA ASP A 138 1.55 13.04 8.20
C ASP A 138 2.46 11.88 8.66
N LEU A 139 2.60 10.87 7.81
CA LEU A 139 3.50 9.75 8.02
C LEU A 139 4.89 10.08 7.48
N PHE A 140 5.92 9.89 8.30
CA PHE A 140 7.32 9.98 7.90
C PHE A 140 7.87 8.61 7.50
N LEU A 141 8.66 8.57 6.44
CA LEU A 141 9.36 7.38 5.95
C LEU A 141 10.85 7.66 5.88
N GLY A 142 11.68 6.70 6.32
CA GLY A 142 13.12 6.84 6.23
C GLY A 142 13.84 5.83 7.12
N ASP A 143 15.18 5.78 6.99
CA ASP A 143 16.04 4.91 7.76
C ASP A 143 15.78 3.41 7.59
N LEU A 144 16.51 2.58 8.28
CA LEU A 144 16.36 1.13 8.38
C LEU A 144 15.88 0.76 9.79
N ALA A 145 14.94 -0.15 9.91
CA ALA A 145 14.48 -0.62 11.21
C ALA A 145 15.65 -1.16 12.03
N SER A 146 15.75 -0.75 13.29
CA SER A 146 16.84 -1.15 14.19
C SER A 146 16.83 -2.65 14.52
N ASP A 147 15.66 -3.28 14.40
CA ASP A 147 15.39 -4.71 14.61
C ASP A 147 15.12 -5.43 13.28
N ALA A 148 15.57 -4.83 12.17
CA ALA A 148 15.41 -5.43 10.84
C ALA A 148 15.95 -6.85 10.83
N PRO A 149 15.18 -7.83 10.32
CA PRO A 149 15.66 -9.19 10.18
C PRO A 149 16.88 -9.21 9.25
N VAL A 150 17.90 -9.94 9.64
CA VAL A 150 19.01 -10.25 8.72
C VAL A 150 18.49 -11.25 7.71
N ASP A 151 18.20 -10.78 6.50
CA ASP A 151 17.76 -11.64 5.42
C ASP A 151 18.93 -11.99 4.51
N THR A 152 19.24 -13.28 4.46
CA THR A 152 20.24 -13.88 3.56
C THR A 152 19.62 -14.83 2.55
N THR A 153 18.29 -14.95 2.55
CA THR A 153 17.53 -15.92 1.75
C THR A 153 16.66 -15.17 0.77
N GLY A 154 16.85 -15.38 -0.51
CA GLY A 154 15.98 -14.77 -1.53
C GLY A 154 14.57 -15.37 -1.52
N PRO A 155 13.62 -14.68 -2.18
CA PRO A 155 12.22 -15.12 -2.23
C PRO A 155 12.05 -16.48 -2.89
N LEU A 156 11.15 -17.28 -2.34
CA LEU A 156 10.72 -18.54 -2.94
C LEU A 156 9.78 -18.26 -4.11
N LEU A 157 10.23 -18.59 -5.30
CA LEU A 157 9.45 -18.48 -6.53
C LEU A 157 8.95 -19.86 -6.94
N ARG A 158 7.65 -19.99 -7.19
CA ARG A 158 7.03 -21.17 -7.81
C ARG A 158 6.23 -20.74 -9.00
N VAL A 159 6.41 -21.47 -10.12
CA VAL A 159 5.71 -21.24 -11.37
C VAL A 159 4.84 -22.46 -11.66
N PHE A 160 3.60 -22.21 -12.04
CA PHE A 160 2.63 -23.25 -12.40
C PHE A 160 1.96 -22.87 -13.72
N MET A 161 1.35 -23.86 -14.37
CA MET A 161 0.51 -23.69 -15.53
C MET A 161 -0.91 -24.12 -15.19
N ASP A 162 -1.90 -23.30 -15.56
CA ASP A 162 -3.34 -23.47 -15.35
C ASP A 162 -3.76 -23.42 -13.87
N ASP A 163 -3.15 -24.24 -13.01
CA ASP A 163 -3.43 -24.24 -11.57
C ASP A 163 -2.20 -24.67 -10.75
N THR A 164 -2.32 -24.59 -9.43
CA THR A 164 -1.22 -24.89 -8.49
C THR A 164 -0.92 -26.38 -8.34
N SER A 165 -1.70 -27.27 -8.96
CA SER A 165 -1.44 -28.71 -8.99
C SER A 165 -0.50 -29.13 -10.14
N PHE A 166 -0.17 -28.21 -11.03
CA PHE A 166 0.73 -28.45 -12.15
C PHE A 166 2.10 -28.96 -11.68
N VAL A 167 2.52 -30.06 -12.28
CA VAL A 167 3.84 -30.68 -12.03
C VAL A 167 4.75 -30.39 -13.21
N ASN A 168 6.02 -30.09 -12.94
CA ASN A 168 7.02 -29.84 -13.98
C ASN A 168 7.12 -31.01 -14.96
N GLY A 169 7.02 -30.72 -16.26
CA GLY A 169 6.92 -31.74 -17.32
C GLY A 169 5.49 -32.24 -17.60
N GLY A 170 4.49 -31.69 -16.91
CA GLY A 170 3.07 -31.96 -17.18
C GLY A 170 2.61 -31.41 -18.53
N ILE A 171 1.44 -31.85 -18.98
CA ILE A 171 0.81 -31.44 -20.24
C ILE A 171 -0.19 -30.31 -19.89
N THR A 172 -0.17 -29.23 -20.67
CA THR A 172 -1.13 -28.12 -20.55
C THR A 172 -2.03 -28.09 -21.78
N GLY A 173 -3.10 -27.31 -21.76
CA GLY A 173 -3.91 -26.97 -22.91
C GLY A 173 -3.13 -26.10 -23.91
N ALA A 174 -3.80 -25.79 -25.05
CA ALA A 174 -3.22 -24.97 -26.12
C ALA A 174 -3.01 -23.49 -25.70
N ASP A 175 -3.71 -23.03 -24.68
CA ASP A 175 -3.66 -21.63 -24.16
C ASP A 175 -3.58 -21.65 -22.62
N PRO A 176 -2.40 -22.02 -22.07
CA PRO A 176 -2.26 -22.19 -20.63
C PRO A 176 -2.16 -20.84 -19.89
N LEU A 177 -2.78 -20.76 -18.72
CA LEU A 177 -2.62 -19.65 -17.80
C LEU A 177 -1.33 -19.83 -16.98
N GLY A 178 -0.39 -18.90 -17.09
CA GLY A 178 0.80 -18.87 -16.23
C GLY A 178 0.46 -18.33 -14.85
N LEU A 179 0.77 -19.09 -13.80
CA LEU A 179 0.62 -18.68 -12.40
C LEU A 179 2.00 -18.61 -11.73
N VAL A 180 2.28 -17.48 -11.08
CA VAL A 180 3.51 -17.30 -10.30
C VAL A 180 3.13 -17.05 -8.85
N ARG A 181 3.65 -17.89 -7.96
CA ARG A 181 3.58 -17.69 -6.51
C ARG A 181 4.94 -17.25 -5.99
N LEU A 182 4.95 -16.10 -5.38
CA LEU A 182 6.10 -15.52 -4.71
C LEU A 182 5.85 -15.53 -3.19
N ALA A 183 6.82 -15.93 -2.40
CA ALA A 183 6.72 -15.93 -0.95
C ALA A 183 8.09 -15.62 -0.34
N ASP A 184 8.13 -14.64 0.54
CA ASP A 184 9.29 -14.28 1.33
C ASP A 184 8.86 -13.96 2.75
N PRO A 185 9.36 -14.67 3.79
CA PRO A 185 9.01 -14.40 5.18
C PRO A 185 9.51 -13.04 5.68
N ASN A 186 10.53 -12.49 5.03
CA ASN A 186 11.20 -11.25 5.44
C ASN A 186 10.77 -10.02 4.59
N GLY A 187 9.90 -10.22 3.64
CA GLY A 187 9.40 -9.20 2.70
C GLY A 187 10.04 -9.31 1.31
N ILE A 188 9.31 -8.91 0.32
CA ILE A 188 9.72 -8.89 -1.11
C ILE A 188 10.00 -7.46 -1.50
#